data_f5c9b2b89fa7c7b3e207235112af5026
#
_entry.id   f5c9b2b89fa7c7b3e207235112af5026
#
_cell.length_a   1.000
_cell.length_b   1.000
_cell.length_c   1.000
_cell.angle_alpha   90.00
_cell.angle_beta   90.00
_cell.angle_gamma   90.00
#
_symmetry.space_group_name_H-M   'P 1'
#
loop_
_entity.id
_entity.type
_entity.pdbx_description
1 polymer ?
#
loop_
_entity_poly.entity_id
_entity_poly.type
_entity_poly.pdbx_seq_one_letter_code
_entity_poly.pdbx_strand_id
1 'polypeptide(L)'
;MSASPGCAVWMNRRAVLATMLALASGAPVANGVPAAHASDGADAGKLPVVASFSILADLVRQVGGGRVEVAALVGPGGDAHVFSPAPADAKRVAAARLIVTNGLALEGWLPRLISASGAKAPVIVASQGVNAAHLDENDPGHVHDAAPAHDHGHNHGGLDPHAWQDVANVKTYVRNIRDGLIAVDPAGRDVYEQNAAAYLARLDELDADIRRRMAAIPADRRRIITTHDAFGYFGRAYGLGLIAPQGLSTDTEASAADVARVVRQIRAEKAPAVFLENIADPRLMERIARETGVRIGGQLYTDSLSPPTGPAASYIDMMRSNVATLEKALAP
;
A
#
# COMPACT_ATOMS: atom_id res chain seq x y z
N MET A 1 16.99 46.74 47.70
CA MET A 1 16.40 48.04 47.36
C MET A 1 15.35 47.74 46.33
N SER A 2 14.13 47.69 46.77
CA SER A 2 13.03 48.67 46.66
C SER A 2 12.39 48.58 45.27
N ALA A 3 11.12 48.42 45.01
CA ALA A 3 9.90 48.13 45.75
C ALA A 3 8.80 48.02 44.69
N SER A 4 7.83 47.12 44.89
CA SER A 4 6.48 47.23 44.30
C SER A 4 5.76 48.45 44.93
N PRO A 5 4.59 48.89 44.50
CA PRO A 5 3.30 48.25 44.46
C PRO A 5 2.39 48.78 43.31
N GLY A 6 1.19 48.39 43.02
CA GLY A 6 0.07 47.93 43.75
C GLY A 6 -1.23 48.22 43.05
N CYS A 7 -2.26 47.43 43.26
CA CYS A 7 -3.65 47.75 43.64
C CYS A 7 -4.47 48.65 42.72
N ALA A 8 -5.76 48.50 42.44
CA ALA A 8 -6.91 47.82 43.07
C ALA A 8 -8.12 47.94 42.14
N VAL A 9 -8.96 46.93 42.06
CA VAL A 9 -10.37 46.85 42.47
C VAL A 9 -11.23 48.09 42.17
N TRP A 10 -12.36 47.90 41.46
CA TRP A 10 -13.67 48.35 41.94
C TRP A 10 -14.85 47.67 41.18
N MET A 11 -15.68 47.01 41.96
CA MET A 11 -17.04 46.58 41.66
C MET A 11 -17.98 47.80 41.65
N ASN A 12 -19.03 47.80 40.83
CA ASN A 12 -20.31 48.25 41.34
C ASN A 12 -21.53 47.69 40.57
N ARG A 13 -22.47 47.30 41.39
CA ARG A 13 -23.81 46.83 41.13
C ARG A 13 -24.72 47.98 40.70
N ARG A 14 -25.80 47.73 39.96
CA ARG A 14 -27.18 47.94 40.38
C ARG A 14 -28.18 47.67 39.26
N ALA A 15 -29.19 46.93 39.62
CA ALA A 15 -30.41 46.58 38.92
C ALA A 15 -31.37 47.79 38.80
N VAL A 16 -32.19 47.81 37.78
CA VAL A 16 -33.56 48.40 37.84
C VAL A 16 -34.48 47.60 36.93
N LEU A 17 -35.58 47.09 37.52
CA LEU A 17 -36.78 46.57 36.87
C LEU A 17 -37.55 47.72 36.25
N ALA A 18 -38.19 47.50 35.10
CA ALA A 18 -39.42 48.19 34.71
C ALA A 18 -40.27 47.26 33.83
N THR A 19 -41.39 46.89 34.37
CA THR A 19 -42.53 46.17 33.77
C THR A 19 -43.30 47.12 32.91
N MET A 20 -43.67 46.75 31.66
CA MET A 20 -44.84 47.31 30.99
C MET A 20 -45.52 46.23 30.16
N LEU A 21 -46.76 46.03 30.44
CA LEU A 21 -47.76 45.17 29.85
C LEU A 21 -48.40 45.93 28.64
N ALA A 22 -48.47 45.32 27.46
CA ALA A 22 -49.38 45.76 26.42
C ALA A 22 -49.93 44.54 25.66
N LEU A 23 -51.22 44.38 25.75
CA LEU A 23 -52.05 43.47 24.93
C LEU A 23 -52.18 44.00 23.49
N ALA A 24 -52.15 43.17 22.51
CA ALA A 24 -53.28 42.98 21.57
C ALA A 24 -52.89 42.25 20.28
N SER A 25 -53.81 41.39 19.87
CA SER A 25 -54.19 41.03 18.48
C SER A 25 -53.45 39.89 17.80
N GLY A 26 -54.13 38.78 17.75
CA GLY A 26 -53.76 37.57 17.02
C GLY A 26 -53.80 37.69 15.50
N ALA A 27 -52.85 37.06 14.88
CA ALA A 27 -52.96 36.53 13.53
C ALA A 27 -52.45 35.06 13.55
N PRO A 28 -53.09 34.12 12.87
CA PRO A 28 -52.64 32.76 12.84
C PRO A 28 -51.37 32.67 11.96
N VAL A 29 -50.24 32.45 12.61
CA VAL A 29 -49.01 32.06 11.89
C VAL A 29 -49.16 30.60 11.52
N ALA A 30 -49.25 30.33 10.25
CA ALA A 30 -49.17 28.97 9.72
C ALA A 30 -47.83 28.38 10.14
N ASN A 31 -47.89 27.41 11.04
CA ASN A 31 -46.75 26.55 11.39
C ASN A 31 -46.36 25.73 10.15
N GLY A 32 -45.43 26.28 9.36
CA GLY A 32 -44.65 25.48 8.44
C GLY A 32 -43.80 24.55 9.29
N VAL A 33 -44.19 23.30 9.41
CA VAL A 33 -43.39 22.22 9.95
C VAL A 33 -42.14 22.16 9.06
N PRO A 34 -40.92 22.41 9.56
CA PRO A 34 -39.77 22.11 8.76
C PRO A 34 -39.81 20.60 8.48
N ALA A 35 -39.83 20.24 7.19
CA ALA A 35 -39.61 18.86 6.80
C ALA A 35 -38.30 18.41 7.46
N ALA A 36 -38.46 17.57 8.45
CA ALA A 36 -37.31 16.85 9.02
C ALA A 36 -36.72 16.12 7.83
N HIS A 37 -35.54 16.57 7.40
CA HIS A 37 -34.66 15.76 6.59
C HIS A 37 -34.37 14.55 7.46
N ALA A 38 -35.08 13.48 7.18
CA ALA A 38 -34.76 12.18 7.74
C ALA A 38 -33.31 11.93 7.37
N SER A 39 -32.44 12.03 8.36
CA SER A 39 -31.13 11.45 8.30
C SER A 39 -31.36 9.93 8.35
N ASP A 40 -31.66 9.34 7.19
CA ASP A 40 -31.54 7.90 6.97
C ASP A 40 -30.05 7.51 6.99
N GLY A 41 -29.42 7.84 8.10
CA GLY A 41 -28.16 7.27 8.56
C GLY A 41 -28.44 6.10 9.48
N ALA A 42 -29.42 5.26 9.12
CA ALA A 42 -29.61 3.99 9.80
C ALA A 42 -28.35 3.15 9.60
N ASP A 43 -27.83 2.64 10.67
CA ASP A 43 -26.88 1.56 10.93
C ASP A 43 -26.86 0.45 9.84
N ALA A 44 -26.58 0.84 8.62
CA ALA A 44 -26.23 -0.05 7.54
C ALA A 44 -24.81 -0.53 7.88
N GLY A 45 -24.71 -1.76 8.39
CA GLY A 45 -23.44 -2.36 8.77
C GLY A 45 -22.40 -2.14 7.67
N LYS A 46 -21.14 -1.98 8.07
CA LYS A 46 -20.03 -1.73 7.14
C LYS A 46 -20.01 -2.76 6.03
N LEU A 47 -19.71 -2.32 4.81
CA LEU A 47 -19.57 -3.18 3.65
C LEU A 47 -18.37 -4.13 3.85
N PRO A 48 -18.55 -5.47 3.92
CA PRO A 48 -17.44 -6.39 4.06
C PRO A 48 -16.68 -6.54 2.74
N VAL A 49 -15.40 -6.16 2.76
CA VAL A 49 -14.48 -6.25 1.62
C VAL A 49 -13.32 -7.17 1.97
N VAL A 50 -12.98 -8.07 1.06
CA VAL A 50 -11.78 -8.88 1.16
C VAL A 50 -10.74 -8.36 0.17
N ALA A 51 -9.54 -8.07 0.65
CA ALA A 51 -8.37 -7.77 -0.17
C ALA A 51 -7.38 -8.93 -0.09
N SER A 52 -6.69 -9.24 -1.18
CA SER A 52 -5.77 -10.37 -1.23
C SER A 52 -4.61 -10.22 -0.25
N PHE A 53 -4.02 -9.01 -0.11
CA PHE A 53 -2.90 -8.76 0.80
C PHE A 53 -2.93 -7.38 1.45
N SER A 54 -2.03 -7.17 2.39
CA SER A 54 -2.05 -6.02 3.31
C SER A 54 -2.00 -4.66 2.63
N ILE A 55 -1.23 -4.51 1.54
CA ILE A 55 -1.13 -3.25 0.79
C ILE A 55 -2.48 -2.89 0.16
N LEU A 56 -3.12 -3.84 -0.54
CA LEU A 56 -4.45 -3.59 -1.10
C LEU A 56 -5.49 -3.30 -0.02
N ALA A 57 -5.40 -4.00 1.12
CA ALA A 57 -6.31 -3.76 2.23
C ALA A 57 -6.18 -2.33 2.78
N ASP A 58 -4.98 -1.76 2.81
CA ASP A 58 -4.78 -0.35 3.16
C ASP A 58 -5.42 0.57 2.13
N LEU A 59 -5.17 0.36 0.83
CA LEU A 59 -5.76 1.18 -0.24
C LEU A 59 -7.29 1.15 -0.20
N VAL A 60 -7.89 -0.02 0.05
CA VAL A 60 -9.35 -0.15 0.22
C VAL A 60 -9.84 0.64 1.43
N ARG A 61 -9.14 0.60 2.56
CA ARG A 61 -9.48 1.40 3.75
C ARG A 61 -9.38 2.89 3.50
N GLN A 62 -8.34 3.34 2.77
CA GLN A 62 -8.16 4.75 2.43
C GLN A 62 -9.32 5.29 1.58
N VAL A 63 -9.82 4.49 0.64
CA VAL A 63 -10.94 4.88 -0.23
C VAL A 63 -12.29 4.67 0.45
N GLY A 64 -12.47 3.54 1.11
CA GLY A 64 -13.75 3.12 1.71
C GLY A 64 -14.10 3.87 3.00
N GLY A 65 -13.08 4.33 3.74
CA GLY A 65 -13.25 5.02 5.01
C GLY A 65 -14.08 4.22 6.01
N GLY A 66 -14.97 4.90 6.72
CA GLY A 66 -15.85 4.29 7.72
C GLY A 66 -16.96 3.37 7.15
N ARG A 67 -17.17 3.35 5.83
CA ARG A 67 -18.24 2.57 5.18
C ARG A 67 -17.84 1.11 4.91
N VAL A 68 -16.57 0.75 5.02
CA VAL A 68 -16.06 -0.59 4.72
C VAL A 68 -15.51 -1.29 5.95
N GLU A 69 -15.62 -2.61 6.00
CA GLU A 69 -14.89 -3.50 6.88
C GLU A 69 -13.95 -4.35 6.02
N VAL A 70 -12.64 -4.13 6.14
CA VAL A 70 -11.66 -4.73 5.23
C VAL A 70 -10.86 -5.82 5.92
N ALA A 71 -10.95 -7.03 5.38
CA ALA A 71 -10.11 -8.16 5.74
C ALA A 71 -9.03 -8.38 4.69
N ALA A 72 -7.76 -8.43 5.10
CA ALA A 72 -6.68 -8.93 4.25
C ALA A 72 -6.59 -10.46 4.42
N LEU A 73 -6.44 -11.20 3.30
CA LEU A 73 -6.17 -12.64 3.36
C LEU A 73 -4.72 -12.86 3.79
N VAL A 74 -3.79 -12.18 3.14
CA VAL A 74 -2.39 -12.15 3.54
C VAL A 74 -2.16 -10.89 4.37
N GLY A 75 -1.95 -11.09 5.67
CA GLY A 75 -1.74 -10.00 6.63
C GLY A 75 -0.34 -9.37 6.56
N PRO A 76 -0.07 -8.36 7.40
CA PRO A 76 1.25 -7.77 7.52
C PRO A 76 2.35 -8.79 7.78
N GLY A 77 3.47 -8.67 7.05
CA GLY A 77 4.60 -9.60 7.11
C GLY A 77 4.38 -10.92 6.40
N GLY A 78 3.21 -11.16 5.82
CA GLY A 78 2.93 -12.36 5.03
C GLY A 78 3.35 -12.21 3.57
N ASP A 79 3.63 -13.33 2.93
CA ASP A 79 4.01 -13.43 1.53
C ASP A 79 2.80 -13.82 0.67
N ALA A 80 2.46 -12.95 -0.30
CA ALA A 80 1.30 -13.16 -1.18
C ALA A 80 1.55 -14.17 -2.31
N HIS A 81 2.81 -14.43 -2.68
CA HIS A 81 3.16 -15.39 -3.71
C HIS A 81 2.88 -16.84 -3.30
N VAL A 82 3.22 -17.18 -2.05
CA VAL A 82 3.21 -18.56 -1.53
C VAL A 82 2.15 -18.80 -0.45
N PHE A 83 1.14 -17.93 -0.38
CA PHE A 83 0.08 -18.06 0.63
C PHE A 83 -0.72 -19.34 0.47
N SER A 84 -0.91 -20.05 1.58
CA SER A 84 -1.75 -21.25 1.66
C SER A 84 -3.03 -20.94 2.45
N PRO A 85 -4.19 -20.81 1.78
CA PRO A 85 -5.44 -20.43 2.43
C PRO A 85 -5.93 -21.47 3.45
N ALA A 86 -6.38 -20.98 4.60
CA ALA A 86 -7.05 -21.79 5.63
C ALA A 86 -8.59 -21.80 5.44
N PRO A 87 -9.32 -22.75 6.07
CA PRO A 87 -10.79 -22.75 6.02
C PRO A 87 -11.45 -21.44 6.50
N ALA A 88 -10.79 -20.70 7.39
CA ALA A 88 -11.25 -19.40 7.84
C ALA A 88 -11.24 -18.35 6.70
N ASP A 89 -10.29 -18.45 5.78
CA ASP A 89 -10.19 -17.54 4.64
C ASP A 89 -11.33 -17.79 3.65
N ALA A 90 -11.69 -19.06 3.41
CA ALA A 90 -12.86 -19.39 2.61
C ALA A 90 -14.15 -18.79 3.18
N LYS A 91 -14.32 -18.80 4.51
CA LYS A 91 -15.46 -18.15 5.18
C LYS A 91 -15.47 -16.64 4.99
N ARG A 92 -14.30 -15.99 5.10
CA ARG A 92 -14.17 -14.52 4.85
C ARG A 92 -14.53 -14.18 3.40
N VAL A 93 -14.01 -14.95 2.45
CA VAL A 93 -14.28 -14.76 1.02
C VAL A 93 -15.77 -15.01 0.72
N ALA A 94 -16.40 -16.04 1.30
CA ALA A 94 -17.83 -16.32 1.14
C ALA A 94 -18.73 -15.19 1.67
N ALA A 95 -18.32 -14.50 2.73
CA ALA A 95 -19.06 -13.40 3.36
C ALA A 95 -18.80 -12.03 2.68
N ALA A 96 -17.82 -11.94 1.80
CA ALA A 96 -17.46 -10.68 1.16
C ALA A 96 -18.55 -10.16 0.22
N ARG A 97 -18.70 -8.85 0.15
CA ARG A 97 -19.51 -8.12 -0.85
C ARG A 97 -18.67 -7.60 -2.01
N LEU A 98 -17.36 -7.51 -1.81
CA LEU A 98 -16.37 -7.16 -2.82
C LEU A 98 -15.06 -7.90 -2.52
N ILE A 99 -14.42 -8.41 -3.56
CA ILE A 99 -13.08 -8.99 -3.49
C ILE A 99 -12.14 -8.12 -4.32
N VAL A 100 -10.99 -7.74 -3.75
CA VAL A 100 -9.98 -6.92 -4.41
C VAL A 100 -8.69 -7.72 -4.52
N THR A 101 -8.22 -7.93 -5.75
CA THR A 101 -6.98 -8.64 -6.06
C THR A 101 -6.01 -7.71 -6.78
N ASN A 102 -4.71 -8.00 -6.70
CA ASN A 102 -3.70 -7.29 -7.48
C ASN A 102 -3.83 -7.61 -8.97
N GLY A 103 -3.94 -8.89 -9.31
CA GLY A 103 -3.79 -9.37 -10.67
C GLY A 103 -2.30 -9.57 -11.05
N LEU A 104 -1.99 -9.53 -12.35
CA LEU A 104 -0.63 -9.73 -12.87
C LEU A 104 -0.01 -11.07 -12.39
N ALA A 105 -0.86 -12.08 -12.17
CA ALA A 105 -0.50 -13.42 -11.70
C ALA A 105 0.09 -13.50 -10.27
N LEU A 106 -0.01 -12.45 -9.43
CA LEU A 106 0.50 -12.48 -8.04
C LEU A 106 -0.17 -13.58 -7.22
N GLU A 107 -1.52 -13.61 -7.24
CA GLU A 107 -2.31 -14.49 -6.36
C GLU A 107 -2.77 -15.76 -7.07
N GLY A 108 -1.83 -16.62 -7.48
CA GLY A 108 -2.15 -17.88 -8.18
C GLY A 108 -3.08 -18.83 -7.40
N TRP A 109 -3.13 -18.69 -6.08
CA TRP A 109 -3.99 -19.45 -5.16
C TRP A 109 -5.44 -18.93 -5.07
N LEU A 110 -5.68 -17.63 -5.34
CA LEU A 110 -6.95 -16.95 -5.06
C LEU A 110 -8.14 -17.46 -5.91
N PRO A 111 -8.02 -17.77 -7.20
CA PRO A 111 -9.14 -18.31 -7.98
C PRO A 111 -9.69 -19.62 -7.42
N ARG A 112 -8.82 -20.49 -6.93
CA ARG A 112 -9.23 -21.76 -6.28
C ARG A 112 -9.96 -21.50 -4.96
N LEU A 113 -9.49 -20.55 -4.16
CA LEU A 113 -10.13 -20.17 -2.90
C LEU A 113 -11.53 -19.58 -3.14
N ILE A 114 -11.70 -18.68 -4.11
CA ILE A 114 -12.99 -18.08 -4.48
C ILE A 114 -13.96 -19.19 -4.91
N SER A 115 -13.53 -20.10 -5.78
CA SER A 115 -14.34 -21.21 -6.23
C SER A 115 -14.77 -22.12 -5.07
N ALA A 116 -13.84 -22.50 -4.20
CA ALA A 116 -14.10 -23.36 -3.05
C ALA A 116 -14.99 -22.70 -2.00
N SER A 117 -14.95 -21.39 -1.85
CA SER A 117 -15.77 -20.63 -0.90
C SER A 117 -17.24 -20.50 -1.33
N GLY A 118 -17.56 -20.70 -2.60
CA GLY A 118 -18.88 -20.44 -3.16
C GLY A 118 -19.26 -18.95 -3.21
N ALA A 119 -18.30 -18.05 -3.07
CA ALA A 119 -18.51 -16.58 -3.09
C ALA A 119 -19.21 -16.12 -4.37
N LYS A 120 -20.09 -15.13 -4.22
CA LYS A 120 -20.82 -14.49 -5.33
C LYS A 120 -20.39 -13.01 -5.47
N ALA A 121 -19.50 -12.53 -4.62
CA ALA A 121 -19.01 -11.18 -4.67
C ALA A 121 -18.26 -10.90 -5.99
N PRO A 122 -18.44 -9.73 -6.60
CA PRO A 122 -17.60 -9.33 -7.72
C PRO A 122 -16.14 -9.25 -7.28
N VAL A 123 -15.25 -9.56 -8.24
CA VAL A 123 -13.79 -9.45 -8.07
C VAL A 123 -13.32 -8.30 -8.92
N ILE A 124 -12.63 -7.34 -8.32
CA ILE A 124 -11.93 -6.29 -9.06
C ILE A 124 -10.43 -6.54 -9.05
N VAL A 125 -9.80 -6.28 -10.18
CA VAL A 125 -8.35 -6.32 -10.35
C VAL A 125 -7.82 -4.89 -10.19
N ALA A 126 -7.10 -4.63 -9.10
CA ALA A 126 -6.63 -3.28 -8.77
C ALA A 126 -5.64 -2.75 -9.81
N SER A 127 -4.80 -3.60 -10.39
CA SER A 127 -3.84 -3.25 -11.44
C SER A 127 -4.43 -3.11 -12.85
N GLN A 128 -5.74 -3.28 -13.03
CA GLN A 128 -6.33 -3.18 -14.37
C GLN A 128 -6.04 -1.81 -14.99
N GLY A 129 -5.52 -1.81 -16.23
CA GLY A 129 -5.14 -0.59 -16.94
C GLY A 129 -3.74 -0.05 -16.61
N VAL A 130 -2.99 -0.72 -15.72
CA VAL A 130 -1.57 -0.45 -15.56
C VAL A 130 -0.81 -0.97 -16.78
N ASN A 131 0.19 -0.22 -17.24
CA ASN A 131 1.12 -0.71 -18.24
C ASN A 131 2.04 -1.75 -17.61
N ALA A 132 1.64 -3.03 -17.75
CA ALA A 132 2.35 -4.13 -17.13
C ALA A 132 3.76 -4.29 -17.73
N ALA A 133 4.74 -4.39 -16.85
CA ALA A 133 6.10 -4.67 -17.24
C ALA A 133 6.29 -6.17 -17.51
N HIS A 134 7.00 -6.48 -18.56
CA HIS A 134 7.52 -7.82 -18.82
C HIS A 134 8.94 -7.91 -18.28
N LEU A 135 9.36 -9.08 -17.85
CA LEU A 135 10.78 -9.37 -17.73
C LEU A 135 11.37 -9.25 -19.14
N ASP A 136 12.27 -8.30 -19.34
CA ASP A 136 13.09 -8.28 -20.54
C ASP A 136 14.05 -9.46 -20.47
N GLU A 137 13.84 -10.47 -21.33
CA GLU A 137 14.77 -11.60 -21.49
C GLU A 137 16.20 -11.14 -21.87
N ASN A 138 16.34 -9.87 -22.26
CA ASN A 138 17.58 -9.23 -22.65
C ASN A 138 18.11 -8.22 -21.62
N ASP A 139 17.53 -8.11 -20.43
CA ASP A 139 18.13 -7.29 -19.38
C ASP A 139 19.48 -7.92 -18.97
N PRO A 140 20.60 -7.20 -19.11
CA PRO A 140 21.93 -7.73 -18.75
C PRO A 140 22.05 -8.11 -17.26
N GLY A 141 21.06 -7.75 -16.42
CA GLY A 141 20.88 -8.26 -15.06
C GLY A 141 20.33 -9.68 -14.99
N HIS A 142 19.65 -10.17 -16.06
CA HIS A 142 19.04 -11.50 -16.17
C HIS A 142 19.70 -12.33 -17.29
N VAL A 143 21.01 -12.57 -17.18
CA VAL A 143 21.67 -13.51 -18.12
C VAL A 143 21.28 -14.93 -17.71
N HIS A 144 20.28 -15.47 -18.38
CA HIS A 144 20.06 -16.92 -18.40
C HIS A 144 21.16 -17.54 -19.25
N ASP A 145 22.15 -18.16 -18.65
CA ASP A 145 22.99 -19.13 -19.36
C ASP A 145 22.03 -20.18 -19.95
N ALA A 146 22.02 -20.27 -21.27
CA ALA A 146 21.17 -21.20 -22.02
C ALA A 146 21.55 -22.66 -21.70
N ALA A 147 20.98 -23.20 -20.63
CA ALA A 147 20.88 -24.63 -20.44
C ALA A 147 19.56 -25.10 -21.07
N PRO A 148 19.51 -26.26 -21.75
CA PRO A 148 18.32 -26.72 -22.45
C PRO A 148 17.16 -26.88 -21.47
N ALA A 149 16.07 -26.20 -21.75
CA ALA A 149 14.85 -26.17 -20.95
C ALA A 149 14.31 -27.59 -20.76
N HIS A 150 14.30 -28.08 -19.53
CA HIS A 150 13.37 -29.09 -19.12
C HIS A 150 12.04 -28.39 -18.81
N ASP A 151 11.10 -28.57 -19.72
CA ASP A 151 9.72 -28.08 -19.67
C ASP A 151 9.02 -28.65 -18.41
N HIS A 152 9.00 -27.88 -17.33
CA HIS A 152 8.06 -28.06 -16.22
C HIS A 152 7.08 -26.88 -16.30
N GLY A 153 5.95 -27.12 -16.95
CA GLY A 153 4.91 -26.17 -17.33
C GLY A 153 4.33 -25.32 -16.21
N HIS A 154 5.04 -24.30 -15.80
CA HIS A 154 4.52 -23.13 -15.10
C HIS A 154 4.86 -21.89 -15.94
N ASN A 155 4.10 -21.71 -17.00
CA ASN A 155 4.15 -20.52 -17.84
C ASN A 155 3.49 -19.35 -17.07
N HIS A 156 4.17 -18.81 -16.07
CA HIS A 156 3.88 -17.49 -15.56
C HIS A 156 4.32 -16.52 -16.66
N GLY A 157 3.38 -15.96 -17.39
CA GLY A 157 3.62 -15.14 -18.58
C GLY A 157 4.42 -13.87 -18.33
N GLY A 158 5.63 -13.97 -17.81
CA GLY A 158 6.66 -12.94 -17.76
C GLY A 158 6.26 -11.55 -17.24
N LEU A 159 5.07 -11.40 -16.66
CA LEU A 159 4.58 -10.12 -16.12
C LEU A 159 5.09 -9.90 -14.70
N ASP A 160 5.66 -8.74 -14.46
CA ASP A 160 6.03 -8.29 -13.14
C ASP A 160 4.77 -7.91 -12.33
N PRO A 161 4.43 -8.59 -11.22
CA PRO A 161 3.22 -8.31 -10.46
C PRO A 161 3.36 -7.09 -9.55
N HIS A 162 4.57 -6.57 -9.29
CA HIS A 162 4.88 -5.58 -8.26
C HIS A 162 4.57 -4.13 -8.68
N ALA A 163 3.47 -3.94 -9.42
CA ALA A 163 3.12 -2.64 -9.99
C ALA A 163 2.87 -1.55 -8.93
N TRP A 164 2.55 -1.92 -7.68
CA TRP A 164 2.40 -0.98 -6.56
C TRP A 164 3.70 -0.28 -6.15
N GLN A 165 4.85 -0.76 -6.60
CA GLN A 165 6.15 -0.12 -6.32
C GLN A 165 6.35 1.19 -7.11
N ASP A 166 5.51 1.47 -8.10
CA ASP A 166 5.39 2.80 -8.74
C ASP A 166 4.11 3.50 -8.26
N VAL A 167 4.28 4.65 -7.61
CA VAL A 167 3.15 5.45 -7.09
C VAL A 167 2.18 5.87 -8.20
N ALA A 168 2.65 6.07 -9.43
CA ALA A 168 1.79 6.39 -10.56
C ALA A 168 0.80 5.25 -10.86
N ASN A 169 1.22 3.99 -10.74
CA ASN A 169 0.34 2.83 -10.87
C ASN A 169 -0.68 2.76 -9.75
N VAL A 170 -0.28 3.07 -8.51
CA VAL A 170 -1.20 3.05 -7.35
C VAL A 170 -2.34 4.06 -7.51
N LYS A 171 -2.14 5.16 -8.22
CA LYS A 171 -3.24 6.06 -8.58
C LYS A 171 -4.30 5.37 -9.45
N THR A 172 -3.91 4.43 -10.29
CA THR A 172 -4.85 3.56 -11.05
C THR A 172 -5.54 2.58 -10.11
N TYR A 173 -4.83 1.94 -9.19
CA TYR A 173 -5.41 1.07 -8.16
C TYR A 173 -6.50 1.79 -7.36
N VAL A 174 -6.23 3.00 -6.89
CA VAL A 174 -7.19 3.82 -6.12
C VAL A 174 -8.46 4.10 -6.92
N ARG A 175 -8.34 4.41 -8.22
CA ARG A 175 -9.50 4.63 -9.09
C ARG A 175 -10.30 3.34 -9.28
N ASN A 176 -9.65 2.21 -9.54
CA ASN A 176 -10.32 0.92 -9.70
C ASN A 176 -11.03 0.48 -8.42
N ILE A 177 -10.40 0.67 -7.26
CA ILE A 177 -11.00 0.39 -5.94
C ILE A 177 -12.23 1.28 -5.71
N ARG A 178 -12.13 2.59 -5.97
CA ARG A 178 -13.26 3.53 -5.88
C ARG A 178 -14.43 3.06 -6.73
N ASP A 179 -14.18 2.75 -7.99
CA ASP A 179 -15.23 2.36 -8.94
C ASP A 179 -15.85 1.01 -8.55
N GLY A 180 -15.05 0.07 -8.06
CA GLY A 180 -15.53 -1.20 -7.51
C GLY A 180 -16.41 -1.02 -6.27
N LEU A 181 -16.03 -0.14 -5.34
CA LEU A 181 -16.84 0.17 -4.15
C LEU A 181 -18.16 0.84 -4.54
N ILE A 182 -18.14 1.81 -5.46
CA ILE A 182 -19.36 2.48 -5.97
C ILE A 182 -20.30 1.48 -6.64
N ALA A 183 -19.77 0.50 -7.37
CA ALA A 183 -20.59 -0.51 -8.06
C ALA A 183 -21.38 -1.40 -7.08
N VAL A 184 -20.82 -1.71 -5.90
CA VAL A 184 -21.48 -2.58 -4.91
C VAL A 184 -22.20 -1.82 -3.80
N ASP A 185 -21.87 -0.55 -3.59
CA ASP A 185 -22.50 0.38 -2.64
C ASP A 185 -22.66 1.77 -3.28
N PRO A 186 -23.65 1.94 -4.19
CA PRO A 186 -23.89 3.24 -4.84
C PRO A 186 -24.25 4.37 -3.87
N ALA A 187 -24.78 4.06 -2.70
CA ALA A 187 -25.11 5.03 -1.66
C ALA A 187 -23.87 5.65 -1.00
N GLY A 188 -22.72 5.01 -1.13
CA GLY A 188 -21.42 5.50 -0.64
C GLY A 188 -20.64 6.34 -1.63
N ARG A 189 -21.15 6.58 -2.85
CA ARG A 189 -20.44 7.24 -3.95
C ARG A 189 -19.67 8.48 -3.53
N ASP A 190 -20.36 9.45 -2.93
CA ASP A 190 -19.77 10.75 -2.59
C ASP A 190 -18.58 10.59 -1.62
N VAL A 191 -18.71 9.67 -0.64
CA VAL A 191 -17.65 9.35 0.32
C VAL A 191 -16.46 8.73 -0.39
N TYR A 192 -16.69 7.77 -1.27
CA TYR A 192 -15.61 7.08 -1.99
C TYR A 192 -14.89 8.01 -2.98
N GLU A 193 -15.63 8.88 -3.68
CA GLU A 193 -15.07 9.89 -4.58
C GLU A 193 -14.23 10.92 -3.81
N GLN A 194 -14.74 11.44 -2.69
CA GLN A 194 -14.03 12.38 -1.85
C GLN A 194 -12.76 11.78 -1.26
N ASN A 195 -12.84 10.57 -0.68
CA ASN A 195 -11.68 9.89 -0.11
C ASN A 195 -10.63 9.56 -1.17
N ALA A 196 -11.06 9.05 -2.32
CA ALA A 196 -10.16 8.75 -3.43
C ALA A 196 -9.45 10.02 -3.92
N ALA A 197 -10.16 11.15 -4.09
CA ALA A 197 -9.56 12.41 -4.50
C ALA A 197 -8.51 12.91 -3.48
N ALA A 198 -8.83 12.85 -2.19
CA ALA A 198 -7.91 13.24 -1.13
C ALA A 198 -6.67 12.33 -1.08
N TYR A 199 -6.85 11.02 -1.27
CA TYR A 199 -5.74 10.08 -1.26
C TYR A 199 -4.86 10.21 -2.51
N LEU A 200 -5.45 10.45 -3.69
CA LEU A 200 -4.72 10.73 -4.93
C LEU A 200 -3.82 11.96 -4.79
N ALA A 201 -4.28 13.03 -4.16
CA ALA A 201 -3.46 14.21 -3.88
C ALA A 201 -2.25 13.88 -2.99
N ARG A 202 -2.43 13.06 -1.95
CA ARG A 202 -1.33 12.57 -1.10
C ARG A 202 -0.34 11.68 -1.86
N LEU A 203 -0.82 10.91 -2.83
CA LEU A 203 0.03 10.09 -3.71
C LEU A 203 0.85 10.98 -4.67
N ASP A 204 0.28 12.08 -5.19
CA ASP A 204 1.04 13.03 -6.01
C ASP A 204 2.18 13.69 -5.21
N GLU A 205 1.93 14.08 -3.96
CA GLU A 205 2.96 14.59 -3.05
C GLU A 205 4.04 13.54 -2.77
N LEU A 206 3.64 12.29 -2.52
CA LEU A 206 4.56 11.18 -2.28
C LEU A 206 5.45 10.92 -3.49
N ASP A 207 4.88 10.83 -4.70
CA ASP A 207 5.63 10.60 -5.94
C ASP A 207 6.67 11.72 -6.17
N ALA A 208 6.27 12.97 -6.01
CA ALA A 208 7.17 14.10 -6.13
C ALA A 208 8.31 14.07 -5.09
N ASP A 209 8.00 13.68 -3.85
CA ASP A 209 9.00 13.55 -2.79
C ASP A 209 10.00 12.43 -3.09
N ILE A 210 9.53 11.27 -3.49
CA ILE A 210 10.39 10.12 -3.85
C ILE A 210 11.31 10.51 -5.02
N ARG A 211 10.78 11.11 -6.10
CA ARG A 211 11.59 11.54 -7.24
C ARG A 211 12.70 12.48 -6.82
N ARG A 212 12.40 13.49 -6.00
CA ARG A 212 13.38 14.47 -5.51
C ARG A 212 14.47 13.78 -4.68
N ARG A 213 14.08 12.90 -3.74
CA ARG A 213 15.01 12.21 -2.83
C ARG A 213 15.88 11.22 -3.58
N MET A 214 15.32 10.42 -4.47
CA MET A 214 16.08 9.47 -5.27
C MET A 214 17.02 10.19 -6.26
N ALA A 215 16.63 11.33 -6.82
CA ALA A 215 17.50 12.14 -7.67
C ALA A 215 18.72 12.74 -6.91
N ALA A 216 18.63 12.91 -5.60
CA ALA A 216 19.74 13.40 -4.78
C ALA A 216 20.83 12.34 -4.52
N ILE A 217 20.54 11.05 -4.72
CA ILE A 217 21.52 9.97 -4.60
C ILE A 217 22.44 10.01 -5.85
N PRO A 218 23.77 9.94 -5.72
CA PRO A 218 24.67 9.88 -6.87
C PRO A 218 24.34 8.71 -7.81
N ALA A 219 24.41 8.92 -9.12
CA ALA A 219 23.96 7.93 -10.11
C ALA A 219 24.75 6.60 -10.04
N ASP A 220 26.04 6.66 -9.73
CA ASP A 220 26.90 5.50 -9.54
C ASP A 220 26.61 4.70 -8.27
N ARG A 221 25.80 5.24 -7.37
CA ARG A 221 25.35 4.58 -6.13
C ARG A 221 23.90 4.08 -6.17
N ARG A 222 23.16 4.37 -7.25
CA ARG A 222 21.75 3.96 -7.40
C ARG A 222 21.62 2.51 -7.84
N ARG A 223 22.24 1.59 -7.11
CA ARG A 223 22.17 0.15 -7.35
C ARG A 223 22.01 -0.57 -6.03
N ILE A 224 21.00 -1.45 -5.97
CA ILE A 224 20.68 -2.24 -4.78
C ILE A 224 20.58 -3.72 -5.10
N ILE A 225 20.76 -4.53 -4.05
CA ILE A 225 20.55 -5.96 -4.10
C ILE A 225 19.45 -6.30 -3.10
N THR A 226 18.41 -7.00 -3.56
CA THR A 226 17.27 -7.48 -2.79
C THR A 226 17.18 -8.99 -2.87
N THR A 227 16.30 -9.63 -2.11
CA THR A 227 16.16 -11.09 -2.11
C THR A 227 15.50 -11.57 -3.40
N HIS A 228 14.39 -10.93 -3.82
CA HIS A 228 13.69 -11.21 -5.07
C HIS A 228 13.49 -9.92 -5.89
N ASP A 229 13.08 -10.06 -7.13
CA ASP A 229 12.95 -8.96 -8.10
C ASP A 229 11.60 -8.23 -7.94
N ALA A 230 11.41 -7.53 -6.82
CA ALA A 230 10.18 -6.80 -6.51
C ALA A 230 10.24 -5.31 -6.87
N PHE A 231 11.42 -4.74 -7.15
CA PHE A 231 11.57 -3.30 -7.31
C PHE A 231 11.68 -2.83 -8.77
N GLY A 232 11.33 -3.70 -9.76
CA GLY A 232 11.41 -3.37 -11.17
C GLY A 232 10.65 -2.09 -11.55
N TYR A 233 9.43 -1.92 -11.08
CA TYR A 233 8.66 -0.68 -11.28
C TYR A 233 9.26 0.52 -10.56
N PHE A 234 9.73 0.34 -9.32
CA PHE A 234 10.41 1.40 -8.58
C PHE A 234 11.69 1.84 -9.30
N GLY A 235 12.47 0.90 -9.78
CA GLY A 235 13.71 1.17 -10.53
C GLY A 235 13.47 2.02 -11.77
N ARG A 236 12.47 1.65 -12.58
CA ARG A 236 12.07 2.41 -13.77
C ARG A 236 11.53 3.80 -13.44
N ALA A 237 10.69 3.92 -12.39
CA ALA A 237 10.06 5.17 -12.03
C ALA A 237 11.03 6.18 -11.41
N TYR A 238 12.03 5.70 -10.65
CA TYR A 238 12.86 6.56 -9.78
C TYR A 238 14.37 6.44 -10.05
N GLY A 239 14.76 5.67 -11.06
CA GLY A 239 16.15 5.59 -11.52
C GLY A 239 17.06 4.77 -10.61
N LEU A 240 16.59 3.60 -10.14
CA LEU A 240 17.34 2.66 -9.30
C LEU A 240 17.62 1.38 -10.08
N GLY A 241 18.87 0.93 -10.12
CA GLY A 241 19.26 -0.38 -10.67
C GLY A 241 19.08 -1.49 -9.63
N LEU A 242 18.68 -2.67 -10.09
CA LEU A 242 18.30 -3.79 -9.24
C LEU A 242 19.09 -5.04 -9.59
N ILE A 243 19.42 -5.80 -8.56
CA ILE A 243 20.03 -7.13 -8.66
C ILE A 243 19.32 -8.02 -7.66
N ALA A 244 18.81 -9.18 -8.10
CA ALA A 244 18.18 -10.14 -7.22
C ALA A 244 18.63 -11.58 -7.54
N PRO A 245 18.86 -12.44 -6.53
CA PRO A 245 19.11 -13.87 -6.74
C PRO A 245 17.86 -14.66 -7.09
N GLN A 246 16.70 -14.26 -6.59
CA GLN A 246 15.40 -14.84 -6.95
C GLN A 246 14.72 -14.00 -8.03
N GLY A 247 13.86 -14.65 -8.83
CA GLY A 247 13.04 -13.97 -9.84
C GLY A 247 11.89 -13.16 -9.23
N LEU A 248 10.83 -12.96 -10.02
CA LEU A 248 9.63 -12.20 -9.62
C LEU A 248 8.78 -12.90 -8.55
N SER A 249 8.92 -14.20 -8.35
CA SER A 249 8.19 -14.96 -7.35
C SER A 249 9.13 -15.52 -6.29
N THR A 250 8.62 -15.62 -5.07
CA THR A 250 9.32 -16.22 -3.92
C THR A 250 9.03 -17.72 -3.78
N ASP A 251 8.25 -18.33 -4.68
CA ASP A 251 7.88 -19.74 -4.64
C ASP A 251 9.05 -20.70 -4.89
N THR A 252 10.13 -20.19 -5.46
CA THR A 252 11.36 -20.95 -5.71
C THR A 252 12.55 -20.30 -5.01
N GLU A 253 13.29 -21.07 -4.21
CA GLU A 253 14.51 -20.59 -3.59
C GLU A 253 15.61 -20.37 -4.64
N ALA A 254 16.48 -19.37 -4.40
CA ALA A 254 17.64 -19.11 -5.25
C ALA A 254 18.57 -20.32 -5.28
N SER A 255 18.92 -20.79 -6.47
CA SER A 255 19.90 -21.86 -6.64
C SER A 255 21.31 -21.39 -6.24
N ALA A 256 22.22 -22.35 -6.00
CA ALA A 256 23.62 -22.02 -5.74
C ALA A 256 24.28 -21.27 -6.94
N ALA A 257 23.81 -21.53 -8.17
CA ALA A 257 24.28 -20.84 -9.36
C ALA A 257 23.83 -19.37 -9.39
N ASP A 258 22.58 -19.11 -9.00
CA ASP A 258 22.04 -17.74 -8.88
C ASP A 258 22.78 -16.93 -7.83
N VAL A 259 22.99 -17.50 -6.65
CA VAL A 259 23.79 -16.87 -5.60
C VAL A 259 25.20 -16.56 -6.09
N ALA A 260 25.86 -17.50 -6.76
CA ALA A 260 27.20 -17.28 -7.32
C ALA A 260 27.20 -16.19 -8.41
N ARG A 261 26.17 -16.13 -9.26
CA ARG A 261 25.97 -15.07 -10.26
C ARG A 261 25.87 -13.71 -9.58
N VAL A 262 24.98 -13.57 -8.59
CA VAL A 262 24.78 -12.32 -7.84
C VAL A 262 26.05 -11.89 -7.13
N VAL A 263 26.81 -12.80 -6.49
CA VAL A 263 28.08 -12.48 -5.85
C VAL A 263 29.12 -11.94 -6.86
N ARG A 264 29.20 -12.54 -8.07
CA ARG A 264 30.07 -12.00 -9.14
C ARG A 264 29.64 -10.61 -9.59
N GLN A 265 28.33 -10.41 -9.78
CA GLN A 265 27.75 -9.15 -10.22
C GLN A 265 27.98 -8.04 -9.19
N ILE A 266 27.76 -8.31 -7.89
CA ILE A 266 28.05 -7.36 -6.80
C ILE A 266 29.49 -6.86 -6.86
N ARG A 267 30.46 -7.78 -7.06
CA ARG A 267 31.88 -7.44 -7.15
C ARG A 267 32.21 -6.63 -8.40
N ALA A 268 31.60 -6.97 -9.53
CA ALA A 268 31.83 -6.27 -10.80
C ALA A 268 31.24 -4.85 -10.78
N GLU A 269 30.03 -4.69 -10.25
CA GLU A 269 29.27 -3.45 -10.29
C GLU A 269 29.45 -2.58 -9.05
N LYS A 270 30.20 -3.07 -8.03
CA LYS A 270 30.47 -2.36 -6.78
C LYS A 270 29.21 -1.84 -6.11
N ALA A 271 28.15 -2.65 -6.08
CA ALA A 271 26.90 -2.27 -5.44
C ALA A 271 27.13 -1.86 -3.98
N PRO A 272 26.59 -0.71 -3.52
CA PRO A 272 26.96 -0.13 -2.23
C PRO A 272 26.35 -0.85 -1.02
N ALA A 273 25.24 -1.57 -1.20
CA ALA A 273 24.55 -2.25 -0.12
C ALA A 273 23.66 -3.40 -0.65
N VAL A 274 23.44 -4.40 0.21
CA VAL A 274 22.36 -5.38 0.09
C VAL A 274 21.25 -5.02 1.08
N PHE A 275 20.00 -5.40 0.77
CA PHE A 275 18.86 -5.11 1.61
C PHE A 275 18.10 -6.38 1.97
N LEU A 276 17.62 -6.42 3.20
CA LEU A 276 16.71 -7.47 3.67
C LEU A 276 15.29 -7.12 3.24
N GLU A 277 14.44 -8.11 3.11
CA GLU A 277 13.02 -7.93 2.85
C GLU A 277 12.19 -8.41 4.04
N ASN A 278 11.06 -7.75 4.28
CA ASN A 278 10.22 -8.05 5.44
C ASN A 278 9.45 -9.37 5.34
N ILE A 279 9.39 -9.97 4.15
CA ILE A 279 8.69 -11.24 3.86
C ILE A 279 9.65 -12.43 3.70
N ALA A 280 10.96 -12.18 3.57
CA ALA A 280 11.94 -13.19 3.25
C ALA A 280 12.84 -13.55 4.44
N ASP A 281 13.39 -14.78 4.43
CA ASP A 281 14.41 -15.20 5.40
C ASP A 281 15.71 -14.41 5.16
N PRO A 282 16.22 -13.69 6.16
CA PRO A 282 17.39 -12.84 5.99
C PRO A 282 18.70 -13.59 5.72
N ARG A 283 18.76 -14.89 6.02
CA ARG A 283 19.99 -15.71 5.98
C ARG A 283 20.67 -15.70 4.62
N LEU A 284 19.90 -15.69 3.52
CA LEU A 284 20.46 -15.64 2.17
C LEU A 284 21.22 -14.33 1.95
N MET A 285 20.60 -13.19 2.24
CA MET A 285 21.20 -11.87 2.05
C MET A 285 22.36 -11.62 3.03
N GLU A 286 22.26 -12.10 4.25
CA GLU A 286 23.37 -12.08 5.22
C GLU A 286 24.59 -12.90 4.74
N ARG A 287 24.34 -14.06 4.11
CA ARG A 287 25.40 -14.86 3.50
C ARG A 287 26.07 -14.11 2.34
N ILE A 288 25.27 -13.54 1.43
CA ILE A 288 25.80 -12.75 0.31
C ILE A 288 26.62 -11.56 0.82
N ALA A 289 26.14 -10.86 1.85
CA ALA A 289 26.85 -9.76 2.48
C ALA A 289 28.24 -10.21 3.04
N ARG A 290 28.28 -11.34 3.75
CA ARG A 290 29.53 -11.91 4.27
C ARG A 290 30.52 -12.32 3.17
N GLU A 291 30.03 -12.96 2.10
CA GLU A 291 30.89 -13.44 0.99
C GLU A 291 31.43 -12.30 0.12
N THR A 292 30.71 -11.20 0.02
CA THR A 292 31.10 -10.05 -0.81
C THR A 292 31.78 -8.92 -0.04
N GLY A 293 31.61 -8.85 1.26
CA GLY A 293 32.01 -7.72 2.10
C GLY A 293 31.11 -6.50 1.97
N VAL A 294 30.00 -6.60 1.24
CA VAL A 294 29.03 -5.51 1.08
C VAL A 294 28.20 -5.38 2.35
N ARG A 295 27.93 -4.15 2.77
CA ARG A 295 27.12 -3.89 3.97
C ARG A 295 25.64 -4.20 3.76
N ILE A 296 24.94 -4.56 4.84
CA ILE A 296 23.49 -4.60 4.88
C ILE A 296 22.98 -3.17 5.08
N GLY A 297 22.22 -2.66 4.10
CA GLY A 297 21.70 -1.29 4.07
C GLY A 297 20.49 -1.07 4.98
N GLY A 298 19.79 -2.14 5.32
CA GLY A 298 18.59 -2.14 6.13
C GLY A 298 17.53 -3.09 5.60
N GLN A 299 16.30 -2.97 6.12
CA GLN A 299 15.13 -3.74 5.68
C GLN A 299 14.25 -2.89 4.79
N LEU A 300 13.78 -3.47 3.69
CA LEU A 300 12.76 -2.91 2.79
C LEU A 300 11.45 -3.68 2.92
N TYR A 301 10.36 -2.99 2.70
CA TYR A 301 9.01 -3.55 2.63
C TYR A 301 8.65 -3.70 1.16
N THR A 302 8.51 -4.93 0.69
CA THR A 302 8.25 -5.25 -0.72
C THR A 302 6.77 -5.52 -0.96
N ASP A 303 6.26 -6.64 -0.46
CA ASP A 303 4.94 -7.19 -0.78
C ASP A 303 3.99 -7.15 0.41
N SER A 304 4.43 -6.61 1.52
CA SER A 304 3.63 -6.56 2.74
C SER A 304 3.92 -5.33 3.57
N LEU A 305 2.88 -4.80 4.20
CA LEU A 305 3.00 -3.75 5.20
C LEU A 305 3.61 -4.30 6.52
N SER A 306 4.08 -3.41 7.37
CA SER A 306 4.40 -3.76 8.76
C SER A 306 3.13 -3.94 9.60
N PRO A 307 3.22 -4.57 10.79
CA PRO A 307 2.17 -4.44 11.79
C PRO A 307 1.83 -2.97 12.10
N PRO A 308 0.65 -2.67 12.68
CA PRO A 308 0.21 -1.29 12.93
C PRO A 308 1.17 -0.43 13.75
N THR A 309 2.00 -1.03 14.59
CA THR A 309 3.02 -0.34 15.40
C THR A 309 4.37 -0.19 14.70
N GLY A 310 4.52 -0.72 13.49
CA GLY A 310 5.75 -0.67 12.73
C GLY A 310 5.83 0.56 11.81
N PRO A 311 6.99 0.76 11.16
CA PRO A 311 7.27 1.98 10.38
C PRO A 311 6.58 2.02 9.01
N ALA A 312 5.95 0.93 8.57
CA ALA A 312 5.33 0.77 7.25
C ALA A 312 3.87 0.28 7.39
N ALA A 313 3.11 0.89 8.31
CA ALA A 313 1.75 0.46 8.64
C ALA A 313 0.71 0.84 7.56
N SER A 314 1.03 1.75 6.65
CA SER A 314 0.24 2.10 5.47
C SER A 314 1.11 2.10 4.21
N TYR A 315 0.49 2.11 3.02
CA TYR A 315 1.23 2.20 1.75
C TYR A 315 2.14 3.43 1.69
N ILE A 316 1.66 4.60 2.09
CA ILE A 316 2.46 5.83 2.09
C ILE A 316 3.63 5.71 3.08
N ASP A 317 3.39 5.15 4.27
CA ASP A 317 4.46 4.95 5.26
C ASP A 317 5.48 3.91 4.79
N MET A 318 5.03 2.85 4.12
CA MET A 318 5.89 1.85 3.49
C MET A 318 6.85 2.49 2.49
N MET A 319 6.34 3.27 1.56
CA MET A 319 7.16 3.94 0.55
C MET A 319 8.13 4.94 1.16
N ARG A 320 7.69 5.72 2.16
CA ARG A 320 8.55 6.65 2.91
C ARG A 320 9.66 5.94 3.68
N SER A 321 9.33 4.83 4.33
CA SER A 321 10.30 3.99 5.07
C SER A 321 11.34 3.40 4.13
N ASN A 322 10.91 2.86 2.99
CA ASN A 322 11.81 2.32 1.98
C ASN A 322 12.76 3.39 1.45
N VAL A 323 12.25 4.56 1.07
CA VAL A 323 13.07 5.67 0.57
C VAL A 323 14.07 6.16 1.62
N ALA A 324 13.64 6.28 2.88
CA ALA A 324 14.54 6.68 3.97
C ALA A 324 15.67 5.64 4.20
N THR A 325 15.34 4.36 4.10
CA THR A 325 16.32 3.26 4.20
C THR A 325 17.31 3.31 3.03
N LEU A 326 16.81 3.50 1.80
CA LEU A 326 17.65 3.63 0.60
C LEU A 326 18.58 4.83 0.68
N GLU A 327 18.07 6.03 1.01
CA GLU A 327 18.90 7.24 1.17
C GLU A 327 20.03 7.02 2.17
N LYS A 328 19.68 6.52 3.36
CA LYS A 328 20.69 6.25 4.42
C LYS A 328 21.77 5.27 3.96
N ALA A 329 21.37 4.26 3.19
CA ALA A 329 22.28 3.23 2.71
C ALA A 329 23.07 3.67 1.47
N LEU A 330 22.54 4.52 0.62
CA LEU A 330 23.14 4.93 -0.64
C LEU A 330 23.80 6.31 -0.59
N ALA A 331 23.67 7.03 0.52
CA ALA A 331 24.39 8.29 0.73
C ALA A 331 25.92 8.09 0.62
N PRO A 332 26.67 9.14 0.21
CA PRO A 332 28.15 9.14 0.13
C PRO A 332 28.83 8.75 1.43
#